data_69acee5b6d4402567d849b4b23e5910f
#
_entry.id   69acee5b6d4402567d849b4b23e5910f
#
_cell.length_a   1.000
_cell.length_b   1.000
_cell.length_c   1.000
_cell.angle_alpha   90.00
_cell.angle_beta   90.00
_cell.angle_gamma   90.00
#
_symmetry.space_group_name_H-M   'P 1'
#
loop_
_entity.id
_entity.type
_entity.pdbx_description
1 polymer ?
#
loop_
_entity_poly.entity_id
_entity_poly.type
_entity_poly.pdbx_seq_one_letter_code
_entity_poly.pdbx_strand_id
1 'polypeptide(L)'
;MIAKAQYRISPRDLDVTLALVRGGTLATAGERLGTDASTVFRSLQRIERGLGRPLFERTRSGYLATELATELAEHGEQMEVALEAARSSVEAAPAQVSGTVRITTTDTVLHGLVAPALCSLHAVHPLLSYDLHTGNELASLTRRDADIAARATKRPPQHLVGKHIGPIRVALYAARRGGARKFADVEAGKADWIAPDEALPEHPSVVWRKHHFPRAAPRYRVNSILSVLELVALGLGVGIVPLFLAEGRNDVVRLTEPLDESETQLWLLTHPESRHLRRVGTVYSHLAQTMKMP
;
A
#
# COMPACT_ATOMS: atom_id res chain seq x y z
N MET A 1 -3.62 49.43 22.36
CA MET A 1 -3.31 48.06 21.88
C MET A 1 -4.55 47.53 21.19
N ILE A 2 -4.53 47.49 19.85
CA ILE A 2 -5.64 46.91 19.07
C ILE A 2 -5.44 45.38 19.17
N ALA A 3 -6.41 44.69 19.78
CA ALA A 3 -6.40 43.22 19.83
C ALA A 3 -6.33 42.71 18.39
N LYS A 4 -5.23 42.01 18.02
CA LYS A 4 -5.15 41.30 16.75
C LYS A 4 -6.36 40.35 16.68
N ALA A 5 -7.24 40.57 15.69
CA ALA A 5 -8.33 39.67 15.46
C ALA A 5 -7.77 38.24 15.32
N GLN A 6 -8.17 37.37 16.24
CA GLN A 6 -7.70 35.99 16.28
C GLN A 6 -8.14 35.30 14.98
N TYR A 7 -7.22 34.78 14.20
CA TYR A 7 -7.53 34.07 12.96
C TYR A 7 -8.47 32.90 13.27
N ARG A 8 -9.62 32.87 12.59
CA ARG A 8 -10.58 31.76 12.71
C ARG A 8 -10.29 30.72 11.65
N ILE A 9 -9.83 29.56 12.05
CA ILE A 9 -9.64 28.39 11.18
C ILE A 9 -11.01 28.00 10.60
N SER A 10 -11.07 27.81 9.29
CA SER A 10 -12.26 27.37 8.57
C SER A 10 -12.13 25.88 8.15
N PRO A 11 -13.24 25.20 7.83
CA PRO A 11 -13.20 23.85 7.26
C PRO A 11 -12.27 23.76 6.04
N ARG A 12 -12.29 24.77 5.17
CA ARG A 12 -11.43 24.81 3.98
C ARG A 12 -9.93 24.90 4.32
N ASP A 13 -9.60 25.52 5.44
CA ASP A 13 -8.20 25.60 5.89
C ASP A 13 -7.70 24.23 6.35
N LEU A 14 -8.56 23.46 7.00
CA LEU A 14 -8.26 22.08 7.39
C LEU A 14 -8.12 21.18 6.16
N ASP A 15 -9.00 21.33 5.16
CA ASP A 15 -8.91 20.57 3.90
C ASP A 15 -7.57 20.85 3.17
N VAL A 16 -7.17 22.12 3.07
CA VAL A 16 -5.90 22.51 2.42
C VAL A 16 -4.71 21.95 3.18
N THR A 17 -4.72 22.05 4.51
CA THR A 17 -3.64 21.53 5.36
C THR A 17 -3.54 20.02 5.24
N LEU A 18 -4.65 19.31 5.33
CA LEU A 18 -4.74 17.87 5.19
C LEU A 18 -4.26 17.39 3.81
N ALA A 19 -4.72 18.06 2.74
CA ALA A 19 -4.32 17.72 1.37
C ALA A 19 -2.80 17.87 1.18
N LEU A 20 -2.19 18.90 1.76
CA LEU A 20 -0.76 19.14 1.64
C LEU A 20 0.07 18.20 2.54
N VAL A 21 -0.40 17.87 3.74
CA VAL A 21 0.22 16.84 4.60
C VAL A 21 0.25 15.50 3.89
N ARG A 22 -0.86 15.10 3.27
CA ARG A 22 -0.99 13.84 2.52
C ARG A 22 -0.23 13.84 1.19
N GLY A 23 -0.22 14.96 0.49
CA GLY A 23 0.35 15.06 -0.85
C GLY A 23 1.84 15.39 -0.91
N GLY A 24 2.38 16.01 0.12
CA GLY A 24 3.77 16.46 0.21
C GLY A 24 4.16 17.55 -0.79
N THR A 25 3.36 17.79 -1.85
CA THR A 25 3.60 18.83 -2.85
C THR A 25 2.32 19.63 -3.15
N LEU A 26 2.49 20.86 -3.63
CA LEU A 26 1.35 21.70 -4.01
C LEU A 26 0.56 21.13 -5.19
N ALA A 27 1.23 20.45 -6.11
CA ALA A 27 0.58 19.83 -7.26
C ALA A 27 -0.34 18.69 -6.81
N THR A 28 0.17 17.75 -6.03
CA THR A 28 -0.60 16.61 -5.50
C THR A 28 -1.74 17.06 -4.58
N ALA A 29 -1.49 18.10 -3.75
CA ALA A 29 -2.55 18.70 -2.93
C ALA A 29 -3.64 19.36 -3.80
N GLY A 30 -3.25 20.02 -4.90
CA GLY A 30 -4.18 20.62 -5.85
C GLY A 30 -5.07 19.57 -6.53
N GLU A 31 -4.49 18.46 -7.00
CA GLU A 31 -5.23 17.33 -7.57
C GLU A 31 -6.27 16.78 -6.58
N ARG A 32 -5.88 16.59 -5.30
CA ARG A 32 -6.79 16.11 -4.24
C ARG A 32 -7.95 17.07 -3.95
N LEU A 33 -7.72 18.37 -4.08
CA LEU A 33 -8.72 19.42 -3.81
C LEU A 33 -9.53 19.84 -5.07
N GLY A 34 -9.21 19.27 -6.23
CA GLY A 34 -9.81 19.67 -7.51
C GLY A 34 -9.48 21.12 -7.88
N THR A 35 -8.26 21.59 -7.58
CA THR A 35 -7.81 22.96 -7.83
C THR A 35 -6.36 22.98 -8.32
N ASP A 36 -5.86 24.13 -8.75
CA ASP A 36 -4.48 24.28 -9.17
C ASP A 36 -3.51 24.51 -7.99
N ALA A 37 -2.22 24.18 -8.21
CA ALA A 37 -1.16 24.33 -7.21
C ALA A 37 -0.99 25.79 -6.71
N SER A 38 -1.26 26.77 -7.55
CA SER A 38 -1.15 28.20 -7.19
C SER A 38 -2.24 28.62 -6.22
N THR A 39 -3.43 28.04 -6.33
CA THR A 39 -4.54 28.24 -5.41
C THR A 39 -4.25 27.62 -4.05
N VAL A 40 -3.68 26.40 -4.02
CA VAL A 40 -3.22 25.77 -2.78
C VAL A 40 -2.16 26.63 -2.11
N PHE A 41 -1.17 27.11 -2.85
CA PHE A 41 -0.10 27.97 -2.32
C PHE A 41 -0.64 29.26 -1.70
N ARG A 42 -1.55 29.95 -2.41
CA ARG A 42 -2.19 31.17 -1.89
C ARG A 42 -2.99 30.90 -0.62
N SER A 43 -3.69 29.77 -0.57
CA SER A 43 -4.45 29.35 0.62
C SER A 43 -3.51 29.08 1.80
N LEU A 44 -2.43 28.34 1.59
CA LEU A 44 -1.41 28.08 2.61
C LEU A 44 -0.83 29.37 3.17
N GLN A 45 -0.39 30.29 2.30
CA GLN A 45 0.15 31.58 2.75
C GLN A 45 -0.86 32.41 3.54
N ARG A 46 -2.16 32.36 3.19
CA ARG A 46 -3.22 33.04 3.93
C ARG A 46 -3.37 32.44 5.33
N ILE A 47 -3.37 31.10 5.44
CA ILE A 47 -3.50 30.37 6.70
C ILE A 47 -2.30 30.69 7.62
N GLU A 48 -1.08 30.53 7.13
CA GLU A 48 0.15 30.77 7.89
C GLU A 48 0.27 32.24 8.38
N ARG A 49 -0.09 33.21 7.50
CA ARG A 49 -0.16 34.62 7.90
C ARG A 49 -1.21 34.87 8.97
N GLY A 50 -2.36 34.22 8.86
CA GLY A 50 -3.43 34.33 9.85
C GLY A 50 -3.05 33.75 11.20
N LEU A 51 -2.39 32.61 11.21
CA LEU A 51 -1.89 31.93 12.40
C LEU A 51 -0.64 32.60 13.00
N GLY A 52 0.10 33.39 12.18
CA GLY A 52 1.38 33.98 12.56
C GLY A 52 2.51 32.94 12.75
N ARG A 53 2.33 31.73 12.21
CA ARG A 53 3.25 30.59 12.34
C ARG A 53 3.28 29.77 11.04
N PRO A 54 4.43 29.23 10.64
CA PRO A 54 4.51 28.32 9.49
C PRO A 54 3.83 26.99 9.82
N LEU A 55 3.15 26.41 8.85
CA LEU A 55 2.61 25.07 8.90
C LEU A 55 3.52 24.06 8.21
N PHE A 56 4.31 24.52 7.23
CA PHE A 56 5.18 23.63 6.47
C PHE A 56 6.57 24.23 6.29
N GLU A 57 7.57 23.37 6.30
CA GLU A 57 8.93 23.68 5.90
C GLU A 57 9.13 23.30 4.43
N ARG A 58 9.73 24.20 3.64
CA ARG A 58 10.08 23.93 2.25
C ARG A 58 11.35 23.10 2.18
N THR A 59 11.29 21.96 1.49
CA THR A 59 12.42 21.09 1.22
C THR A 59 12.67 20.96 -0.29
N ARG A 60 13.76 20.32 -0.68
CA ARG A 60 14.01 20.01 -2.11
C ARG A 60 12.99 19.03 -2.70
N SER A 61 12.38 18.19 -1.85
CA SER A 61 11.40 17.16 -2.24
C SER A 61 9.96 17.60 -2.05
N GLY A 62 9.69 18.84 -1.57
CA GLY A 62 8.33 19.34 -1.35
C GLY A 62 8.15 20.07 -0.01
N TYR A 63 7.04 19.81 0.65
CA TYR A 63 6.61 20.44 1.90
C TYR A 63 6.63 19.42 3.03
N LEU A 64 7.38 19.69 4.09
CA LEU A 64 7.43 18.91 5.32
C LEU A 64 6.50 19.55 6.35
N ALA A 65 5.53 18.81 6.88
CA ALA A 65 4.59 19.30 7.88
C ALA A 65 5.28 19.57 9.22
N THR A 66 4.93 20.70 9.85
CA THR A 66 5.24 20.95 11.26
C THR A 66 4.29 20.16 12.16
N GLU A 67 4.60 20.09 13.46
CA GLU A 67 3.72 19.47 14.46
C GLU A 67 2.31 20.09 14.43
N LEU A 68 2.21 21.42 14.34
CA LEU A 68 0.94 22.13 14.21
C LEU A 68 0.18 21.74 12.94
N ALA A 69 0.86 21.59 11.81
CA ALA A 69 0.20 21.16 10.57
C ALA A 69 -0.33 19.72 10.67
N THR A 70 0.40 18.86 11.36
CA THR A 70 -0.04 17.47 11.63
C THR A 70 -1.29 17.46 12.51
N GLU A 71 -1.31 18.24 13.59
CA GLU A 71 -2.48 18.38 14.47
C GLU A 71 -3.70 18.93 13.73
N LEU A 72 -3.55 19.97 12.91
CA LEU A 72 -4.64 20.50 12.09
C LEU A 72 -5.12 19.51 11.04
N ALA A 73 -4.24 18.71 10.47
CA ALA A 73 -4.61 17.66 9.54
C ALA A 73 -5.45 16.56 10.21
N GLU A 74 -5.14 16.20 11.46
CA GLU A 74 -5.95 15.27 12.26
C GLU A 74 -7.40 15.78 12.45
N HIS A 75 -7.56 17.07 12.74
CA HIS A 75 -8.89 17.68 12.79
C HIS A 75 -9.59 17.71 11.42
N GLY A 76 -8.82 17.91 10.34
CA GLY A 76 -9.34 17.81 8.97
C GLY A 76 -9.88 16.41 8.66
N GLU A 77 -9.20 15.36 9.11
CA GLU A 77 -9.66 13.98 8.96
C GLU A 77 -10.95 13.69 9.73
N GLN A 78 -11.03 14.16 10.98
CA GLN A 78 -12.26 14.03 11.78
C GLN A 78 -13.44 14.72 11.10
N MET A 79 -13.20 15.87 10.47
CA MET A 79 -14.21 16.57 9.69
C MET A 79 -14.63 15.78 8.43
N GLU A 80 -13.68 15.18 7.69
CA GLU A 80 -14.02 14.29 6.56
C GLU A 80 -14.91 13.14 7.01
N VAL A 81 -14.59 12.50 8.16
CA VAL A 81 -15.39 11.42 8.75
C VAL A 81 -16.81 11.89 9.07
N ALA A 82 -16.94 13.05 9.71
CA ALA A 82 -18.26 13.62 10.09
C ALA A 82 -19.10 13.98 8.85
N LEU A 83 -18.49 14.55 7.81
CA LEU A 83 -19.16 14.85 6.54
C LEU A 83 -19.63 13.60 5.81
N GLU A 84 -18.83 12.55 5.79
CA GLU A 84 -19.19 11.27 5.20
C GLU A 84 -20.36 10.61 5.96
N ALA A 85 -20.33 10.65 7.29
CA ALA A 85 -21.44 10.17 8.12
C ALA A 85 -22.73 10.95 7.84
N ALA A 86 -22.63 12.28 7.72
CA ALA A 86 -23.78 13.13 7.40
C ALA A 86 -24.33 12.83 6.00
N ARG A 87 -23.47 12.69 4.97
CA ARG A 87 -23.88 12.29 3.62
C ARG A 87 -24.58 10.93 3.62
N SER A 88 -24.03 9.94 4.32
CA SER A 88 -24.62 8.62 4.45
C SER A 88 -26.00 8.65 5.15
N SER A 89 -26.24 9.64 6.01
CA SER A 89 -27.54 9.82 6.68
C SER A 89 -28.60 10.46 5.77
N VAL A 90 -28.19 11.24 4.79
CA VAL A 90 -29.09 11.90 3.84
C VAL A 90 -29.44 10.98 2.66
N GLU A 91 -28.55 10.06 2.30
CA GLU A 91 -28.80 9.06 1.27
C GLU A 91 -29.80 8.01 1.77
N ALA A 92 -31.07 8.23 1.48
CA ALA A 92 -32.21 7.40 1.94
C ALA A 92 -32.25 5.98 1.35
N ALA A 93 -31.26 5.55 0.61
CA ALA A 93 -31.14 4.19 0.08
C ALA A 93 -30.11 3.38 0.90
N PRO A 94 -30.52 2.38 1.69
CA PRO A 94 -29.61 1.59 2.54
C PRO A 94 -28.58 0.75 1.75
N ALA A 95 -28.67 0.69 0.43
CA ALA A 95 -28.03 -0.35 -0.35
C ALA A 95 -26.72 0.04 -1.07
N GLN A 96 -26.48 1.32 -1.38
CA GLN A 96 -25.31 1.65 -2.20
C GLN A 96 -24.22 2.38 -1.40
N VAL A 97 -23.06 1.76 -1.32
CA VAL A 97 -21.85 2.37 -0.78
C VAL A 97 -21.11 3.04 -1.92
N SER A 98 -20.74 4.32 -1.76
CA SER A 98 -20.08 5.11 -2.78
C SER A 98 -18.81 5.79 -2.26
N GLY A 99 -17.98 6.28 -3.18
CA GLY A 99 -16.78 7.04 -2.88
C GLY A 99 -15.48 6.26 -3.10
N THR A 100 -14.35 6.95 -2.95
CA THR A 100 -13.02 6.39 -3.22
C THR A 100 -12.42 5.79 -1.97
N VAL A 101 -11.87 4.58 -2.07
CA VAL A 101 -11.08 3.91 -1.03
C VAL A 101 -9.64 3.76 -1.53
N ARG A 102 -8.70 4.28 -0.75
CA ARG A 102 -7.27 4.22 -1.06
C ARG A 102 -6.67 2.99 -0.41
N ILE A 103 -6.07 2.13 -1.24
CA ILE A 103 -5.47 0.88 -0.78
C ILE A 103 -3.99 0.87 -1.13
N THR A 104 -3.13 0.66 -0.14
CA THR A 104 -1.70 0.47 -0.36
C THR A 104 -1.30 -0.98 -0.12
N THR A 105 -0.46 -1.52 -1.00
CA THR A 105 -0.03 -2.91 -0.94
C THR A 105 1.28 -3.13 -1.71
N THR A 106 1.77 -4.37 -1.79
CA THR A 106 2.78 -4.75 -2.77
C THR A 106 2.10 -5.20 -4.07
N ASP A 107 2.81 -5.17 -5.18
CA ASP A 107 2.30 -5.65 -6.47
C ASP A 107 1.87 -7.11 -6.42
N THR A 108 2.64 -7.99 -5.75
CA THR A 108 2.28 -9.40 -5.54
C THR A 108 0.94 -9.58 -4.84
N VAL A 109 0.75 -8.85 -3.74
CA VAL A 109 -0.50 -8.94 -2.94
C VAL A 109 -1.66 -8.28 -3.69
N LEU A 110 -1.41 -7.20 -4.46
CA LEU A 110 -2.42 -6.61 -5.32
C LEU A 110 -2.93 -7.63 -6.34
N HIS A 111 -2.04 -8.20 -7.13
CA HIS A 111 -2.43 -9.10 -8.22
C HIS A 111 -2.96 -10.45 -7.73
N GLY A 112 -2.36 -11.01 -6.67
CA GLY A 112 -2.72 -12.34 -6.21
C GLY A 112 -3.95 -12.39 -5.28
N LEU A 113 -4.25 -11.31 -4.57
CA LEU A 113 -5.26 -11.33 -3.50
C LEU A 113 -6.24 -10.16 -3.54
N VAL A 114 -5.75 -8.91 -3.58
CA VAL A 114 -6.62 -7.74 -3.46
C VAL A 114 -7.48 -7.55 -4.70
N ALA A 115 -6.89 -7.53 -5.89
CA ALA A 115 -7.65 -7.32 -7.13
C ALA A 115 -8.70 -8.41 -7.40
N PRO A 116 -8.43 -9.72 -7.22
CA PRO A 116 -9.45 -10.75 -7.30
C PRO A 116 -10.61 -10.54 -6.31
N ALA A 117 -10.30 -10.12 -5.07
CA ALA A 117 -11.32 -9.82 -4.07
C ALA A 117 -12.17 -8.59 -4.46
N LEU A 118 -11.56 -7.54 -5.01
CA LEU A 118 -12.28 -6.35 -5.46
C LEU A 118 -13.21 -6.63 -6.66
N CYS A 119 -12.90 -7.60 -7.51
CA CYS A 119 -13.80 -8.01 -8.62
C CYS A 119 -15.19 -8.38 -8.13
N SER A 120 -15.28 -9.18 -7.05
CA SER A 120 -16.58 -9.59 -6.49
C SER A 120 -17.28 -8.40 -5.78
N LEU A 121 -16.54 -7.51 -5.15
CA LEU A 121 -17.09 -6.36 -4.46
C LEU A 121 -17.66 -5.32 -5.44
N HIS A 122 -17.00 -5.13 -6.59
CA HIS A 122 -17.46 -4.19 -7.63
C HIS A 122 -18.85 -4.54 -8.15
N ALA A 123 -19.17 -5.83 -8.28
CA ALA A 123 -20.50 -6.26 -8.72
C ALA A 123 -21.61 -5.87 -7.72
N VAL A 124 -21.28 -5.79 -6.41
CA VAL A 124 -22.24 -5.47 -5.35
C VAL A 124 -22.30 -3.95 -5.08
N HIS A 125 -21.18 -3.27 -5.21
CA HIS A 125 -21.04 -1.82 -4.93
C HIS A 125 -20.40 -1.09 -6.11
N PRO A 126 -21.12 -0.88 -7.22
CA PRO A 126 -20.57 -0.29 -8.45
C PRO A 126 -20.18 1.19 -8.33
N LEU A 127 -20.60 1.88 -7.27
CA LEU A 127 -20.27 3.28 -7.01
C LEU A 127 -18.98 3.46 -6.17
N LEU A 128 -18.36 2.36 -5.76
CA LEU A 128 -17.03 2.43 -5.14
C LEU A 128 -15.95 2.63 -6.20
N SER A 129 -15.05 3.55 -5.92
CA SER A 129 -13.82 3.78 -6.68
C SER A 129 -12.61 3.38 -5.84
N TYR A 130 -11.52 3.00 -6.47
CA TYR A 130 -10.34 2.51 -5.79
C TYR A 130 -9.09 3.22 -6.29
N ASP A 131 -8.33 3.77 -5.36
CA ASP A 131 -6.98 4.28 -5.58
C ASP A 131 -6.00 3.20 -5.08
N LEU A 132 -5.35 2.50 -6.01
CA LEU A 132 -4.49 1.36 -5.70
C LEU A 132 -3.02 1.75 -5.86
N HIS A 133 -2.31 1.84 -4.74
CA HIS A 133 -0.90 2.20 -4.71
C HIS A 133 -0.03 0.98 -4.38
N THR A 134 0.88 0.65 -5.29
CA THR A 134 1.86 -0.41 -5.07
C THR A 134 3.21 0.16 -4.69
N GLY A 135 3.81 -0.42 -3.64
CA GLY A 135 5.15 -0.05 -3.18
C GLY A 135 5.59 -0.93 -2.02
N ASN A 136 6.89 -1.01 -1.81
CA ASN A 136 7.48 -1.83 -0.76
C ASN A 136 7.63 -1.07 0.57
N GLU A 137 7.41 0.23 0.59
CA GLU A 137 7.58 1.06 1.77
C GLU A 137 6.34 1.01 2.68
N LEU A 138 6.56 0.79 3.97
CA LEU A 138 5.53 0.90 5.02
C LEU A 138 5.12 2.36 5.31
N ALA A 139 5.90 3.32 4.81
CA ALA A 139 5.79 4.74 5.14
C ALA A 139 4.44 5.39 4.75
N SER A 140 3.75 4.85 3.73
CA SER A 140 2.47 5.41 3.26
C SER A 140 1.31 5.29 4.25
N LEU A 141 1.34 4.29 5.14
CA LEU A 141 0.31 4.15 6.20
C LEU A 141 0.53 5.11 7.36
N THR A 142 1.78 5.33 7.75
CA THR A 142 2.11 6.25 8.83
C THR A 142 1.78 7.71 8.48
N ARG A 143 1.76 8.04 7.18
CA ARG A 143 1.38 9.37 6.65
C ARG A 143 -0.11 9.51 6.36
N ARG A 144 -0.93 8.50 6.68
CA ARG A 144 -2.37 8.48 6.37
C ARG A 144 -2.72 8.69 4.89
N ASP A 145 -1.80 8.29 3.99
CA ASP A 145 -2.01 8.39 2.54
C ASP A 145 -2.95 7.31 2.01
N ALA A 146 -3.25 6.28 2.81
CA ALA A 146 -4.13 5.17 2.47
C ALA A 146 -5.15 4.90 3.57
N ASP A 147 -6.34 4.45 3.17
CA ASP A 147 -7.42 4.04 4.06
C ASP A 147 -7.23 2.59 4.55
N ILE A 148 -6.71 1.73 3.68
CA ILE A 148 -6.45 0.32 3.94
C ILE A 148 -5.05 -0.04 3.45
N ALA A 149 -4.35 -0.90 4.18
CA ALA A 149 -3.13 -1.52 3.70
C ALA A 149 -3.15 -3.03 3.83
N ALA A 150 -2.71 -3.72 2.77
CA ALA A 150 -2.43 -5.14 2.81
C ALA A 150 -0.91 -5.34 2.74
N ARG A 151 -0.28 -5.75 3.85
CA ARG A 151 1.17 -5.75 3.98
C ARG A 151 1.73 -7.04 4.56
N ALA A 152 2.83 -7.50 3.94
CA ALA A 152 3.67 -8.56 4.48
C ALA A 152 4.54 -7.98 5.60
N THR A 153 4.29 -8.38 6.84
CA THR A 153 5.09 -7.98 8.00
C THR A 153 4.95 -8.96 9.16
N LYS A 154 6.04 -9.15 9.90
CA LYS A 154 6.01 -9.91 11.17
C LYS A 154 5.64 -9.00 12.36
N ARG A 155 5.71 -7.68 12.19
CA ARG A 155 5.48 -6.69 13.26
C ARG A 155 4.62 -5.55 12.70
N PRO A 156 3.29 -5.67 12.73
CA PRO A 156 2.41 -4.58 12.32
C PRO A 156 2.57 -3.37 13.26
N PRO A 157 2.47 -2.13 12.74
CA PRO A 157 2.52 -0.93 13.56
C PRO A 157 1.41 -0.91 14.62
N GLN A 158 1.76 -0.56 15.88
CA GLN A 158 0.83 -0.61 17.02
C GLN A 158 -0.33 0.39 16.95
N HIS A 159 -0.15 1.50 16.23
CA HIS A 159 -1.16 2.54 16.07
C HIS A 159 -2.24 2.18 15.03
N LEU A 160 -2.07 1.08 14.31
CA LEU A 160 -3.04 0.58 13.34
C LEU A 160 -3.85 -0.57 13.93
N VAL A 161 -5.10 -0.64 13.53
CA VAL A 161 -5.94 -1.82 13.77
C VAL A 161 -5.92 -2.72 12.56
N GLY A 162 -5.94 -4.03 12.79
CA GLY A 162 -5.84 -4.93 11.66
C GLY A 162 -6.26 -6.36 11.93
N LYS A 163 -6.38 -7.11 10.84
CA LYS A 163 -6.63 -8.54 10.84
C LYS A 163 -5.43 -9.26 10.27
N HIS A 164 -4.95 -10.26 10.97
CA HIS A 164 -4.02 -11.25 10.43
C HIS A 164 -4.78 -12.11 9.41
N ILE A 165 -4.30 -12.13 8.16
CA ILE A 165 -4.91 -12.89 7.07
C ILE A 165 -4.32 -14.30 7.01
N GLY A 166 -3.01 -14.44 7.19
CA GLY A 166 -2.33 -15.71 7.23
C GLY A 166 -0.85 -15.65 6.83
N PRO A 167 -0.18 -16.80 6.83
CA PRO A 167 1.23 -16.89 6.46
C PRO A 167 1.41 -16.74 4.94
N ILE A 168 2.41 -15.96 4.54
CA ILE A 168 2.90 -15.94 3.16
C ILE A 168 4.02 -16.97 3.08
N ARG A 169 3.72 -18.11 2.49
CA ARG A 169 4.70 -19.15 2.18
C ARG A 169 5.28 -18.94 0.80
N VAL A 170 6.56 -19.21 0.65
CA VAL A 170 7.30 -19.08 -0.61
C VAL A 170 7.97 -20.40 -0.95
N ALA A 171 8.20 -20.64 -2.25
CA ALA A 171 8.99 -21.77 -2.73
C ALA A 171 9.84 -21.35 -3.92
N LEU A 172 10.78 -22.18 -4.31
CA LEU A 172 11.58 -22.02 -5.51
C LEU A 172 10.79 -22.52 -6.73
N TYR A 173 10.77 -21.74 -7.78
CA TYR A 173 10.06 -22.06 -9.02
C TYR A 173 10.98 -21.96 -10.24
N ALA A 174 10.66 -22.74 -11.26
CA ALA A 174 11.24 -22.67 -12.60
C ALA A 174 10.12 -22.66 -13.65
N ALA A 175 10.46 -22.36 -14.91
CA ALA A 175 9.53 -22.55 -16.02
C ALA A 175 9.17 -24.04 -16.20
N ARG A 176 7.91 -24.32 -16.51
CA ARG A 176 7.47 -25.69 -16.81
C ARG A 176 8.11 -26.25 -18.08
N ARG A 177 8.43 -25.39 -19.03
CA ARG A 177 9.10 -25.75 -20.29
C ARG A 177 10.49 -25.15 -20.33
N GLY A 178 11.51 -26.02 -20.40
CA GLY A 178 12.91 -25.57 -20.40
C GLY A 178 13.51 -25.34 -19.01
N GLY A 179 14.80 -25.16 -18.91
CA GLY A 179 15.50 -24.85 -17.67
C GLY A 179 15.63 -25.98 -16.67
N ALA A 180 15.85 -25.60 -15.40
CA ALA A 180 15.94 -26.55 -14.28
C ALA A 180 14.58 -27.24 -14.06
N ARG A 181 14.60 -28.56 -13.94
CA ARG A 181 13.37 -29.37 -13.73
C ARG A 181 13.22 -29.88 -12.31
N LYS A 182 14.30 -29.84 -11.52
CA LYS A 182 14.35 -30.30 -10.15
C LYS A 182 15.37 -29.49 -9.37
N PHE A 183 15.22 -29.48 -8.06
CA PHE A 183 16.09 -28.73 -7.17
C PHE A 183 17.58 -29.10 -7.31
N ALA A 184 17.88 -30.37 -7.56
CA ALA A 184 19.25 -30.83 -7.80
C ALA A 184 19.95 -30.14 -8.99
N ASP A 185 19.20 -29.65 -9.98
CA ASP A 185 19.78 -28.87 -11.08
C ASP A 185 20.24 -27.49 -10.61
N VAL A 186 19.52 -26.90 -9.67
CA VAL A 186 19.88 -25.62 -9.04
C VAL A 186 21.10 -25.78 -8.15
N GLU A 187 21.15 -26.84 -7.33
CA GLU A 187 22.31 -27.17 -6.49
C GLU A 187 23.57 -27.41 -7.34
N ALA A 188 23.40 -28.02 -8.49
CA ALA A 188 24.50 -28.24 -9.46
C ALA A 188 24.94 -26.98 -10.22
N GLY A 189 24.33 -25.80 -9.93
CA GLY A 189 24.66 -24.53 -10.59
C GLY A 189 24.25 -24.44 -12.05
N LYS A 190 23.27 -25.26 -12.48
CA LYS A 190 22.80 -25.31 -13.88
C LYS A 190 21.68 -24.31 -14.18
N ALA A 191 21.29 -23.48 -13.20
CA ALA A 191 20.21 -22.54 -13.34
C ALA A 191 20.67 -21.10 -13.02
N ASP A 192 20.28 -20.16 -13.85
CA ASP A 192 20.43 -18.73 -13.56
C ASP A 192 19.42 -18.31 -12.49
N TRP A 193 19.82 -17.41 -11.60
CA TRP A 193 18.94 -16.86 -10.56
C TRP A 193 18.32 -15.54 -10.99
N ILE A 194 17.05 -15.37 -10.63
CA ILE A 194 16.27 -14.15 -10.74
C ILE A 194 15.91 -13.71 -9.34
N ALA A 195 16.29 -12.50 -8.93
CA ALA A 195 16.04 -12.02 -7.56
C ALA A 195 15.93 -10.49 -7.49
N PRO A 196 15.25 -9.93 -6.47
CA PRO A 196 15.16 -8.47 -6.28
C PRO A 196 16.37 -7.86 -5.54
N ASP A 197 17.41 -8.58 -5.27
CA ASP A 197 18.58 -8.34 -4.41
C ASP A 197 18.77 -6.91 -3.86
N GLU A 198 19.08 -5.94 -4.73
CA GLU A 198 19.40 -4.58 -4.31
C GLU A 198 18.15 -3.73 -4.00
N ALA A 199 17.03 -4.05 -4.63
CA ALA A 199 15.77 -3.34 -4.39
C ALA A 199 15.09 -3.77 -3.08
N LEU A 200 15.32 -5.03 -2.64
CA LEU A 200 14.73 -5.62 -1.44
C LEU A 200 15.77 -6.46 -0.69
N PRO A 201 16.86 -5.88 -0.16
CA PRO A 201 18.01 -6.62 0.37
C PRO A 201 17.65 -7.51 1.57
N GLU A 202 16.66 -7.08 2.37
CA GLU A 202 16.17 -7.80 3.56
C GLU A 202 14.96 -8.71 3.26
N HIS A 203 14.56 -8.84 1.98
CA HIS A 203 13.45 -9.71 1.64
C HIS A 203 13.79 -11.18 1.97
N PRO A 204 12.88 -11.94 2.59
CA PRO A 204 13.16 -13.32 3.02
C PRO A 204 13.73 -14.21 1.91
N SER A 205 13.25 -14.06 0.67
CA SER A 205 13.79 -14.79 -0.49
C SER A 205 15.25 -14.47 -0.81
N VAL A 206 15.64 -13.20 -0.63
CA VAL A 206 17.03 -12.75 -0.86
C VAL A 206 17.94 -13.27 0.24
N VAL A 207 17.50 -13.16 1.49
CA VAL A 207 18.23 -13.65 2.65
C VAL A 207 18.44 -15.16 2.53
N TRP A 208 17.38 -15.93 2.25
CA TRP A 208 17.44 -17.38 2.06
C TRP A 208 18.41 -17.76 0.94
N ARG A 209 18.29 -17.15 -0.25
CA ARG A 209 19.19 -17.43 -1.36
C ARG A 209 20.66 -17.16 -1.01
N LYS A 210 20.96 -16.03 -0.40
CA LYS A 210 22.34 -15.68 0.01
C LYS A 210 22.89 -16.65 1.04
N HIS A 211 22.04 -17.17 1.93
CA HIS A 211 22.45 -18.16 2.93
C HIS A 211 22.74 -19.53 2.31
N HIS A 212 21.83 -20.04 1.49
CA HIS A 212 21.96 -21.40 0.93
C HIS A 212 22.81 -21.46 -0.35
N PHE A 213 22.89 -20.38 -1.09
CA PHE A 213 23.64 -20.27 -2.34
C PHE A 213 24.54 -19.02 -2.37
N PRO A 214 25.52 -18.91 -1.46
CA PRO A 214 26.31 -17.70 -1.28
C PRO A 214 27.16 -17.33 -2.52
N ARG A 215 27.46 -18.32 -3.37
CA ARG A 215 28.23 -18.11 -4.63
C ARG A 215 27.34 -17.83 -5.84
N ALA A 216 26.03 -17.99 -5.74
CA ALA A 216 25.08 -17.78 -6.83
C ALA A 216 24.65 -16.31 -6.90
N ALA A 217 25.31 -15.56 -7.75
CA ALA A 217 24.86 -14.19 -8.08
C ALA A 217 23.66 -14.22 -9.01
N PRO A 218 22.60 -13.41 -8.79
CA PRO A 218 21.50 -13.31 -9.73
C PRO A 218 21.97 -12.75 -11.07
N ARG A 219 21.62 -13.43 -12.14
CA ARG A 219 21.84 -12.94 -13.50
C ARG A 219 20.85 -11.84 -13.86
N TYR A 220 19.62 -11.95 -13.33
CA TYR A 220 18.56 -10.98 -13.53
C TYR A 220 18.16 -10.37 -12.17
N ARG A 221 18.24 -9.03 -12.08
CA ARG A 221 17.84 -8.27 -10.92
C ARG A 221 16.64 -7.42 -11.25
N VAL A 222 15.61 -7.48 -10.40
CA VAL A 222 14.34 -6.78 -10.57
C VAL A 222 13.96 -6.06 -9.29
N ASN A 223 12.97 -5.18 -9.33
CA ASN A 223 12.53 -4.43 -8.17
C ASN A 223 11.25 -4.98 -7.50
N SER A 224 10.72 -6.10 -8.00
CA SER A 224 9.51 -6.72 -7.47
C SER A 224 9.52 -8.25 -7.58
N ILE A 225 8.79 -8.91 -6.67
CA ILE A 225 8.63 -10.36 -6.68
C ILE A 225 7.69 -10.83 -7.81
N LEU A 226 6.73 -10.01 -8.21
CA LEU A 226 5.89 -10.30 -9.38
C LEU A 226 6.76 -10.39 -10.64
N SER A 227 7.69 -9.46 -10.82
CA SER A 227 8.65 -9.51 -11.94
C SER A 227 9.54 -10.76 -11.89
N VAL A 228 9.93 -11.21 -10.68
CA VAL A 228 10.65 -12.50 -10.54
C VAL A 228 9.82 -13.62 -11.14
N LEU A 229 8.53 -13.74 -10.77
CA LEU A 229 7.65 -14.79 -11.28
C LEU A 229 7.50 -14.74 -12.80
N GLU A 230 7.30 -13.55 -13.38
CA GLU A 230 7.10 -13.40 -14.82
C GLU A 230 8.38 -13.79 -15.60
N LEU A 231 9.56 -13.41 -15.12
CA LEU A 231 10.81 -13.82 -15.75
C LEU A 231 11.09 -15.31 -15.58
N VAL A 232 10.69 -15.92 -14.45
CA VAL A 232 10.74 -17.38 -14.26
C VAL A 232 9.83 -18.07 -15.26
N ALA A 233 8.61 -17.59 -15.48
CA ALA A 233 7.65 -18.15 -16.42
C ALA A 233 8.16 -18.14 -17.87
N LEU A 234 8.94 -17.10 -18.24
CA LEU A 234 9.61 -16.99 -19.54
C LEU A 234 10.82 -17.94 -19.69
N GLY A 235 11.22 -18.65 -18.63
CA GLY A 235 12.34 -19.60 -18.69
C GLY A 235 13.72 -18.98 -18.54
N LEU A 236 13.81 -17.74 -18.06
CA LEU A 236 15.09 -17.02 -17.91
C LEU A 236 15.92 -17.51 -16.71
N GLY A 237 15.31 -18.30 -15.82
CA GLY A 237 16.00 -18.85 -14.65
C GLY A 237 15.05 -19.37 -13.59
N VAL A 238 15.54 -19.43 -12.35
CA VAL A 238 14.79 -19.84 -11.17
C VAL A 238 14.61 -18.65 -10.21
N GLY A 239 13.52 -18.65 -9.46
CA GLY A 239 13.23 -17.60 -8.51
C GLY A 239 12.35 -18.07 -7.35
N ILE A 240 12.46 -17.40 -6.21
CA ILE A 240 11.64 -17.67 -5.03
C ILE A 240 10.45 -16.72 -5.05
N VAL A 241 9.24 -17.29 -5.07
CA VAL A 241 7.99 -16.52 -5.15
C VAL A 241 6.93 -17.11 -4.21
N PRO A 242 5.93 -16.29 -3.80
CA PRO A 242 4.83 -16.75 -2.96
C PRO A 242 3.97 -17.83 -3.64
N LEU A 243 3.54 -18.82 -2.85
CA LEU A 243 2.67 -19.90 -3.33
C LEU A 243 1.37 -19.34 -3.90
N PHE A 244 0.70 -18.41 -3.21
CA PHE A 244 -0.58 -17.84 -3.63
C PHE A 244 -0.53 -17.16 -5.00
N LEU A 245 0.67 -16.78 -5.46
CA LEU A 245 0.88 -16.12 -6.75
C LEU A 245 1.16 -17.14 -7.87
N ALA A 246 1.83 -18.23 -7.54
CA ALA A 246 2.28 -19.25 -8.49
C ALA A 246 1.36 -20.48 -8.58
N GLU A 247 0.62 -20.79 -7.52
CA GLU A 247 -0.36 -21.88 -7.51
C GLU A 247 -1.50 -21.59 -8.50
N GLY A 248 -1.80 -22.59 -9.32
CA GLY A 248 -2.79 -22.44 -10.41
C GLY A 248 -2.19 -21.96 -11.74
N ARG A 249 -0.94 -21.54 -11.80
CA ARG A 249 -0.25 -21.23 -13.05
C ARG A 249 0.25 -22.51 -13.74
N ASN A 250 0.03 -22.58 -15.05
CA ASN A 250 0.43 -23.73 -15.86
C ASN A 250 1.80 -23.58 -16.53
N ASP A 251 2.43 -22.42 -16.42
CA ASP A 251 3.69 -22.06 -17.06
C ASP A 251 4.90 -22.21 -16.13
N VAL A 252 4.68 -22.37 -14.84
CA VAL A 252 5.74 -22.58 -13.84
C VAL A 252 5.58 -23.94 -13.13
N VAL A 253 6.66 -24.41 -12.51
CA VAL A 253 6.70 -25.62 -11.70
C VAL A 253 7.46 -25.35 -10.41
N ARG A 254 6.93 -25.83 -9.30
CA ARG A 254 7.56 -25.74 -7.98
C ARG A 254 8.71 -26.77 -7.88
N LEU A 255 9.87 -26.32 -7.43
CA LEU A 255 11.08 -27.14 -7.29
C LEU A 255 11.37 -27.58 -5.86
N THR A 256 10.81 -26.89 -4.84
CA THR A 256 11.00 -27.20 -3.42
C THR A 256 9.66 -27.27 -2.70
N GLU A 257 9.65 -27.92 -1.54
CA GLU A 257 8.61 -27.64 -0.55
C GLU A 257 8.68 -26.17 -0.09
N PRO A 258 7.63 -25.67 0.59
CA PRO A 258 7.66 -24.32 1.14
C PRO A 258 8.91 -24.09 2.00
N LEU A 259 9.51 -22.91 1.86
CA LEU A 259 10.74 -22.52 2.56
C LEU A 259 10.36 -21.87 3.90
N ASP A 260 10.26 -22.68 4.97
CA ASP A 260 9.75 -22.24 6.29
C ASP A 260 10.53 -21.03 6.86
N GLU A 261 11.86 -21.00 6.66
CA GLU A 261 12.73 -19.90 7.11
C GLU A 261 12.36 -18.55 6.44
N SER A 262 11.70 -18.60 5.29
CA SER A 262 11.32 -17.44 4.49
C SER A 262 9.86 -17.03 4.67
N GLU A 263 9.13 -17.69 5.57
CA GLU A 263 7.73 -17.34 5.85
C GLU A 263 7.62 -15.94 6.46
N THR A 264 6.64 -15.20 5.99
CA THR A 264 6.21 -13.93 6.59
C THR A 264 4.70 -13.92 6.79
N GLN A 265 4.12 -12.83 7.32
CA GLN A 265 2.70 -12.79 7.68
C GLN A 265 2.00 -11.68 6.91
N LEU A 266 0.85 -11.96 6.32
CA LEU A 266 0.00 -10.98 5.67
C LEU A 266 -0.97 -10.36 6.67
N TRP A 267 -0.96 -9.05 6.73
CA TRP A 267 -1.88 -8.26 7.55
C TRP A 267 -2.70 -7.32 6.68
N LEU A 268 -3.97 -7.22 7.00
CA LEU A 268 -4.86 -6.18 6.50
C LEU A 268 -5.03 -5.14 7.59
N LEU A 269 -4.57 -3.91 7.35
CA LEU A 269 -4.43 -2.85 8.33
C LEU A 269 -5.26 -1.63 7.92
N THR A 270 -5.75 -0.88 8.89
CA THR A 270 -6.44 0.40 8.70
C THR A 270 -6.26 1.28 9.95
N HIS A 271 -6.49 2.58 9.80
CA HIS A 271 -6.58 3.46 10.97
C HIS A 271 -7.89 3.22 11.74
N PRO A 272 -7.88 3.29 13.07
CA PRO A 272 -9.10 3.16 13.88
C PRO A 272 -10.22 4.09 13.40
N GLU A 273 -9.88 5.33 13.09
CA GLU A 273 -10.81 6.36 12.63
C GLU A 273 -11.36 6.08 11.22
N SER A 274 -10.50 5.68 10.28
CA SER A 274 -10.92 5.36 8.90
C SER A 274 -11.87 4.16 8.83
N ARG A 275 -11.78 3.24 9.80
CA ARG A 275 -12.65 2.04 9.87
C ARG A 275 -14.14 2.39 10.01
N HIS A 276 -14.46 3.54 10.59
CA HIS A 276 -15.84 4.00 10.77
C HIS A 276 -16.45 4.60 9.49
N LEU A 277 -15.65 4.95 8.50
CA LEU A 277 -16.15 5.36 7.20
C LEU A 277 -16.80 4.16 6.52
N ARG A 278 -18.08 4.31 6.13
CA ARG A 278 -18.88 3.20 5.58
C ARG A 278 -18.19 2.54 4.38
N ARG A 279 -17.65 3.34 3.45
CA ARG A 279 -16.89 2.83 2.30
C ARG A 279 -15.67 2.01 2.71
N VAL A 280 -14.88 2.52 3.67
CA VAL A 280 -13.68 1.84 4.15
C VAL A 280 -14.04 0.57 4.89
N GLY A 281 -15.01 0.62 5.81
CA GLY A 281 -15.49 -0.54 6.56
C GLY A 281 -16.04 -1.64 5.68
N THR A 282 -16.77 -1.29 4.60
CA THR A 282 -17.30 -2.25 3.62
C THR A 282 -16.16 -2.94 2.87
N VAL A 283 -15.23 -2.18 2.29
CA VAL A 283 -14.08 -2.73 1.56
C VAL A 283 -13.18 -3.55 2.49
N TYR A 284 -12.87 -3.04 3.68
CA TYR A 284 -12.06 -3.75 4.67
C TYR A 284 -12.68 -5.10 5.06
N SER A 285 -13.97 -5.11 5.39
CA SER A 285 -14.69 -6.32 5.80
C SER A 285 -14.72 -7.36 4.66
N HIS A 286 -14.95 -6.90 3.43
CA HIS A 286 -14.94 -7.76 2.26
C HIS A 286 -13.56 -8.38 2.01
N LEU A 287 -12.49 -7.58 1.98
CA LEU A 287 -11.11 -8.05 1.85
C LEU A 287 -10.76 -9.04 2.97
N ALA A 288 -11.13 -8.72 4.21
CA ALA A 288 -10.88 -9.57 5.37
C ALA A 288 -11.58 -10.94 5.32
N GLN A 289 -12.69 -11.05 4.60
CA GLN A 289 -13.45 -12.31 4.43
C GLN A 289 -13.00 -13.09 3.20
N THR A 290 -12.63 -12.40 2.14
CA THR A 290 -12.38 -12.99 0.82
C THR A 290 -10.92 -13.38 0.63
N MET A 291 -9.98 -12.58 1.15
CA MET A 291 -8.56 -12.92 1.05
C MET A 291 -8.25 -14.14 1.91
N LYS A 292 -7.82 -15.21 1.26
CA LYS A 292 -7.41 -16.48 1.91
C LYS A 292 -6.02 -16.84 1.44
N MET A 293 -5.20 -17.32 2.36
CA MET A 293 -3.87 -17.87 2.05
C MET A 293 -4.01 -19.39 1.81
N PRO A 294 -3.32 -19.93 0.78
CA PRO A 294 -3.28 -21.37 0.51
C PRO A 294 -2.46 -22.13 1.55
#